data_f93779bdbc94aad4ef3e4fe67763d0bd
#
_entry.id   f93779bdbc94aad4ef3e4fe67763d0bd
#
_cell.length_a   1.000
_cell.length_b   1.000
_cell.length_c   1.000
_cell.angle_alpha   90.00
_cell.angle_beta   90.00
_cell.angle_gamma   90.00
#
_symmetry.space_group_name_H-M   'P 1'
#
loop_
_entity.id
_entity.type
_entity.pdbx_description
1 polymer ?
#
loop_
_entity_poly.entity_id
_entity_poly.type
_entity_poly.pdbx_seq_one_letter_code
_entity_poly.pdbx_strand_id
1 'polypeptide(L)'
;MLLRQLFEAPRTAVLAFGRMNPPTIGHQKLVDKIKSLPGDHYVFLSQSQKPKTDPLSFEDKLRYAKFFFPNVTVGHPEVKTIIQAMQKLQQLGYEDVVYVAGSDRVQSFEDLLNKYNGVADKSGNIPYSFKSIKMQMVLKV
;
A
#
# COMPACT_ATOMS: atom_id res chain seq x y z
N MET A 1 -20.92 -13.80 7.26
CA MET A 1 -21.96 -13.66 8.25
C MET A 1 -22.89 -12.55 7.87
N LEU A 2 -24.17 -12.85 7.87
CA LEU A 2 -25.17 -11.91 7.43
C LEU A 2 -25.21 -10.62 8.24
N LEU A 3 -25.18 -10.71 9.56
CA LEU A 3 -25.20 -9.54 10.42
C LEU A 3 -24.03 -8.61 10.17
N ARG A 4 -22.84 -9.18 10.05
CA ARG A 4 -21.64 -8.40 9.77
C ARG A 4 -21.72 -7.71 8.41
N GLN A 5 -22.20 -8.42 7.40
CA GLN A 5 -22.35 -7.85 6.06
C GLN A 5 -23.38 -6.72 6.00
N LEU A 6 -24.44 -6.80 6.81
CA LEU A 6 -25.50 -5.79 6.83
C LEU A 6 -25.10 -4.52 7.57
N PHE A 7 -24.29 -4.63 8.62
CA PHE A 7 -23.97 -3.50 9.50
C PHE A 7 -22.55 -2.99 9.38
N GLU A 8 -21.70 -3.70 8.64
CA GLU A 8 -20.33 -3.29 8.45
C GLU A 8 -20.26 -2.19 7.39
N ALA A 9 -19.53 -1.11 7.69
CA ALA A 9 -19.25 -0.07 6.69
C ALA A 9 -18.46 -0.65 5.53
N PRO A 10 -18.52 -0.05 4.32
CA PRO A 10 -17.65 -0.47 3.22
C PRO A 10 -16.21 -0.56 3.67
N ARG A 11 -15.53 -1.64 3.27
CA ARG A 11 -14.17 -1.90 3.72
C ARG A 11 -13.19 -0.93 3.07
N THR A 12 -12.36 -0.33 3.90
CA THR A 12 -11.32 0.60 3.46
C THR A 12 -9.95 0.02 3.80
N ALA A 13 -9.04 0.00 2.85
CA ALA A 13 -7.63 -0.33 3.06
C ALA A 13 -6.80 0.95 3.06
N VAL A 14 -5.95 1.10 4.06
CA VAL A 14 -4.98 2.19 4.16
C VAL A 14 -3.60 1.60 3.94
N LEU A 15 -2.87 2.10 2.95
CA LEU A 15 -1.61 1.46 2.57
C LEU A 15 -0.53 2.45 2.20
N ALA A 16 0.71 1.96 2.27
CA ALA A 16 1.88 2.59 1.67
C ALA A 16 2.72 1.50 1.00
N PHE A 17 3.53 1.89 0.05
CA PHE A 17 4.45 1.00 -0.67
C PHE A 17 5.82 1.65 -0.67
N GLY A 18 6.85 0.91 -0.28
CA GLY A 18 8.19 1.46 -0.19
C GLY A 18 9.29 0.43 -0.24
N ARG A 19 10.52 0.92 -0.38
CA ARG A 19 11.70 0.05 -0.41
C ARG A 19 12.09 -0.45 0.97
N MET A 20 12.04 0.43 1.96
CA MET A 20 12.41 0.13 3.36
C MET A 20 13.74 -0.62 3.46
N ASN A 21 14.80 0.06 3.07
CA ASN A 21 16.09 -0.59 2.85
C ASN A 21 17.24 0.14 3.57
N PRO A 22 17.32 0.08 4.89
CA PRO A 22 16.34 -0.40 5.86
C PRO A 22 15.23 0.62 6.17
N PRO A 23 14.23 0.29 7.00
CA PRO A 23 13.23 1.26 7.45
C PRO A 23 13.90 2.44 8.17
N THR A 24 13.36 3.64 7.93
CA THR A 24 13.90 4.89 8.47
C THR A 24 12.83 5.65 9.24
N ILE A 25 13.24 6.79 9.83
CA ILE A 25 12.32 7.71 10.51
C ILE A 25 11.19 8.17 9.57
N GLY A 26 11.52 8.41 8.29
CA GLY A 26 10.52 8.76 7.28
C GLY A 26 9.47 7.65 7.08
N HIS A 27 9.92 6.39 7.08
CA HIS A 27 9.00 5.26 7.00
C HIS A 27 8.14 5.15 8.26
N GLN A 28 8.69 5.44 9.42
CA GLN A 28 7.94 5.46 10.67
C GLN A 28 6.81 6.51 10.60
N LYS A 29 7.07 7.67 10.03
CA LYS A 29 6.05 8.69 9.85
C LYS A 29 4.92 8.24 8.93
N LEU A 30 5.26 7.53 7.84
CA LEU A 30 4.25 6.93 6.96
C LEU A 30 3.38 5.95 7.72
N VAL A 31 3.98 5.08 8.50
CA VAL A 31 3.26 4.06 9.27
C VAL A 31 2.39 4.70 10.35
N ASP A 32 2.89 5.71 11.03
CA ASP A 32 2.12 6.43 12.04
C ASP A 32 0.89 7.09 11.42
N LYS A 33 1.03 7.68 10.22
CA LYS A 33 -0.10 8.26 9.50
C LYS A 33 -1.11 7.18 9.12
N ILE A 34 -0.65 6.05 8.61
CA ILE A 34 -1.51 4.91 8.27
C ILE A 34 -2.32 4.50 9.49
N LYS A 35 -1.67 4.32 10.63
CA LYS A 35 -2.33 3.88 11.87
C LYS A 35 -3.33 4.90 12.40
N SER A 36 -3.18 6.16 12.06
CA SER A 36 -4.11 7.21 12.49
C SER A 36 -5.40 7.27 11.68
N LEU A 37 -5.45 6.60 10.53
CA LEU A 37 -6.59 6.63 9.62
C LEU A 37 -7.49 5.41 9.84
N PRO A 38 -8.82 5.56 9.67
CA PRO A 38 -9.73 4.43 9.83
C PRO A 38 -9.61 3.45 8.67
N GLY A 39 -9.68 2.17 8.96
CA GLY A 39 -9.60 1.10 7.99
C GLY A 39 -8.58 0.03 8.39
N ASP A 40 -8.32 -0.89 7.48
CA ASP A 40 -7.29 -1.92 7.67
C ASP A 40 -5.95 -1.40 7.15
N HIS A 41 -4.88 -1.62 7.90
CA HIS A 41 -3.59 -0.97 7.68
C HIS A 41 -2.59 -1.92 7.05
N TYR A 42 -1.97 -1.51 5.94
CA TYR A 42 -1.02 -2.31 5.18
C TYR A 42 0.24 -1.51 4.85
N VAL A 43 1.38 -2.19 4.85
CA VAL A 43 2.62 -1.65 4.29
C VAL A 43 3.18 -2.71 3.34
N PHE A 44 3.24 -2.40 2.06
CA PHE A 44 3.81 -3.29 1.06
C PHE A 44 5.26 -2.89 0.78
N LEU A 45 6.09 -3.89 0.53
CA LEU A 45 7.51 -3.72 0.35
C LEU A 45 7.93 -4.01 -1.07
N SER A 46 8.82 -3.17 -1.62
CA SER A 46 9.47 -3.45 -2.88
C SER A 46 10.29 -4.74 -2.77
N GLN A 47 10.23 -5.57 -3.79
CA GLN A 47 11.08 -6.77 -3.90
C GLN A 47 12.35 -6.51 -4.69
N SER A 48 12.58 -5.27 -5.11
CA SER A 48 13.83 -4.91 -5.80
C SER A 48 15.02 -5.03 -4.86
N GLN A 49 16.18 -5.35 -5.42
CA GLN A 49 17.44 -5.43 -4.69
C GLN A 49 18.56 -4.93 -5.59
N LYS A 50 19.26 -3.89 -5.14
CA LYS A 50 20.38 -3.29 -5.87
C LYS A 50 21.54 -3.04 -4.90
N PRO A 51 22.76 -3.42 -5.22
CA PRO A 51 23.87 -3.40 -4.25
C PRO A 51 24.12 -2.05 -3.57
N LYS A 52 23.91 -0.93 -4.27
CA LYS A 52 24.20 0.41 -3.70
C LYS A 52 22.98 1.12 -3.16
N THR A 53 21.81 0.94 -3.77
CA THR A 53 20.64 1.74 -3.46
C THR A 53 19.53 0.96 -2.80
N ASP A 54 19.55 -0.37 -2.92
CA ASP A 54 18.50 -1.25 -2.42
C ASP A 54 19.10 -2.64 -2.12
N PRO A 55 20.08 -2.72 -1.17
CA PRO A 55 20.87 -3.96 -0.97
C PRO A 55 20.14 -5.08 -0.25
N LEU A 56 19.05 -4.80 0.47
CA LEU A 56 18.38 -5.83 1.26
C LEU A 56 17.48 -6.71 0.40
N SER A 57 17.48 -8.02 0.69
CA SER A 57 16.52 -8.94 0.09
C SER A 57 15.10 -8.66 0.59
N PHE A 58 14.09 -9.18 -0.11
CA PHE A 58 12.71 -9.03 0.34
C PHE A 58 12.50 -9.64 1.74
N GLU A 59 13.08 -10.79 2.00
CA GLU A 59 12.99 -11.47 3.30
C GLU A 59 13.56 -10.61 4.42
N ASP A 60 14.69 -9.97 4.18
CA ASP A 60 15.30 -9.07 5.17
C ASP A 60 14.47 -7.81 5.38
N LYS A 61 13.97 -7.21 4.30
CA LYS A 61 13.05 -6.06 4.39
C LYS A 61 11.81 -6.41 5.21
N LEU A 62 11.23 -7.56 4.94
CA LEU A 62 10.05 -8.04 5.64
C LEU A 62 10.31 -8.23 7.13
N ARG A 63 11.45 -8.83 7.48
CA ARG A 63 11.84 -9.05 8.86
C ARG A 63 12.01 -7.74 9.62
N TYR A 64 12.74 -6.78 9.04
CA TYR A 64 12.93 -5.48 9.66
C TYR A 64 11.61 -4.71 9.79
N ALA A 65 10.79 -4.72 8.75
CA ALA A 65 9.52 -4.00 8.79
C ALA A 65 8.57 -4.58 9.84
N LYS A 66 8.49 -5.89 9.97
CA LYS A 66 7.67 -6.54 11.02
C LYS A 66 8.16 -6.17 12.42
N PHE A 67 9.47 -6.07 12.58
CA PHE A 67 10.06 -5.69 13.86
C PHE A 67 9.73 -4.24 14.23
N PHE A 68 9.89 -3.31 13.27
CA PHE A 68 9.69 -1.89 13.52
C PHE A 68 8.22 -1.47 13.47
N PHE A 69 7.36 -2.21 12.77
CA PHE A 69 5.95 -1.84 12.57
C PHE A 69 5.02 -3.01 12.94
N PRO A 70 4.96 -3.38 14.23
CA PRO A 70 4.23 -4.59 14.62
C PRO A 70 2.70 -4.51 14.48
N ASN A 71 2.14 -3.31 14.36
CA ASN A 71 0.68 -3.11 14.37
C ASN A 71 0.08 -2.90 12.99
N VAL A 72 0.84 -3.18 11.91
CA VAL A 72 0.33 -3.12 10.55
C VAL A 72 0.63 -4.44 9.85
N THR A 73 -0.15 -4.77 8.84
CA THR A 73 0.12 -5.93 7.99
C THR A 73 1.22 -5.56 7.01
N VAL A 74 2.34 -6.27 7.07
CA VAL A 74 3.53 -5.95 6.30
C VAL A 74 3.76 -6.99 5.21
N GLY A 75 3.88 -6.50 3.97
CA GLY A 75 4.35 -7.27 2.83
C GLY A 75 3.45 -8.40 2.38
N HIS A 76 3.75 -8.93 1.21
CA HIS A 76 3.17 -10.17 0.69
C HIS A 76 4.08 -10.66 -0.44
N PRO A 77 4.44 -11.97 -0.48
CA PRO A 77 5.37 -12.48 -1.49
C PRO A 77 4.88 -12.29 -2.93
N GLU A 78 3.56 -12.27 -3.14
CA GLU A 78 2.97 -12.11 -4.47
C GLU A 78 2.92 -10.65 -4.93
N VAL A 79 3.17 -9.70 -4.03
CA VAL A 79 3.07 -8.26 -4.34
C VAL A 79 4.47 -7.71 -4.58
N LYS A 80 4.78 -7.43 -5.84
CA LYS A 80 6.07 -6.88 -6.27
C LYS A 80 5.98 -5.43 -6.70
N THR A 81 4.80 -4.98 -7.10
CA THR A 81 4.58 -3.61 -7.59
C THR A 81 3.37 -3.01 -6.91
N ILE A 82 3.24 -1.68 -7.02
CA ILE A 82 2.09 -0.97 -6.48
C ILE A 82 0.77 -1.43 -7.13
N ILE A 83 0.80 -1.73 -8.43
CA ILE A 83 -0.39 -2.22 -9.13
C ILE A 83 -0.81 -3.58 -8.57
N GLN A 84 0.15 -4.48 -8.32
CA GLN A 84 -0.14 -5.77 -7.71
C GLN A 84 -0.68 -5.61 -6.28
N ALA A 85 -0.20 -4.60 -5.54
CA ALA A 85 -0.74 -4.30 -4.22
C ALA A 85 -2.23 -3.94 -4.32
N MET A 86 -2.60 -3.10 -5.28
CA MET A 86 -4.00 -2.72 -5.49
C MET A 86 -4.84 -3.93 -5.89
N GLN A 87 -4.32 -4.79 -6.78
CA GLN A 87 -5.01 -6.02 -7.17
C GLN A 87 -5.25 -6.95 -5.98
N LYS A 88 -4.25 -7.08 -5.12
CA LYS A 88 -4.37 -7.92 -3.92
C LYS A 88 -5.45 -7.39 -2.98
N LEU A 89 -5.49 -6.08 -2.75
CA LEU A 89 -6.50 -5.47 -1.91
C LEU A 89 -7.90 -5.66 -2.48
N GLN A 90 -8.06 -5.55 -3.79
CA GLN A 90 -9.35 -5.82 -4.42
C GLN A 90 -9.78 -7.28 -4.23
N GLN A 91 -8.85 -8.22 -4.37
CA GLN A 91 -9.13 -9.65 -4.12
C GLN A 91 -9.59 -9.90 -2.69
N LEU A 92 -9.08 -9.11 -1.74
CA LEU A 92 -9.47 -9.21 -0.33
C LEU A 92 -10.82 -8.58 -0.02
N GLY A 93 -11.44 -7.93 -1.00
CA GLY A 93 -12.79 -7.39 -0.87
C GLY A 93 -12.88 -5.92 -0.48
N TYR A 94 -11.79 -5.17 -0.54
CA TYR A 94 -11.82 -3.74 -0.25
C TYR A 94 -12.49 -2.97 -1.39
N GLU A 95 -13.28 -1.97 -1.02
CA GLU A 95 -13.99 -1.11 -1.98
C GLU A 95 -13.33 0.26 -2.11
N ASP A 96 -12.77 0.76 -1.02
CA ASP A 96 -12.12 2.06 -0.95
C ASP A 96 -10.67 1.91 -0.50
N VAL A 97 -9.81 2.75 -1.04
CA VAL A 97 -8.37 2.72 -0.74
C VAL A 97 -7.91 4.12 -0.37
N VAL A 98 -7.12 4.20 0.71
CA VAL A 98 -6.39 5.41 1.09
C VAL A 98 -4.91 5.11 0.96
N TYR A 99 -4.23 5.78 0.04
CA TYR A 99 -2.80 5.62 -0.17
C TYR A 99 -2.04 6.72 0.55
N VAL A 100 -1.08 6.35 1.38
CA VAL A 100 -0.27 7.29 2.14
C VAL A 100 1.12 7.38 1.50
N ALA A 101 1.54 8.59 1.14
CA ALA A 101 2.82 8.81 0.48
C ALA A 101 3.49 10.06 1.02
N GLY A 102 4.81 10.17 0.85
CA GLY A 102 5.54 11.38 1.14
C GLY A 102 5.13 12.52 0.21
N SER A 103 5.28 13.75 0.68
CA SER A 103 4.85 14.95 -0.06
C SER A 103 5.50 15.07 -1.44
N ASP A 104 6.69 14.51 -1.61
CA ASP A 104 7.42 14.52 -2.89
C ASP A 104 6.89 13.48 -3.90
N ARG A 105 6.05 12.54 -3.47
CA ARG A 105 5.59 11.44 -4.32
C ARG A 105 4.08 11.34 -4.47
N VAL A 106 3.32 12.04 -3.61
CA VAL A 106 1.88 11.85 -3.55
C VAL A 106 1.20 12.10 -4.90
N GLN A 107 1.61 13.13 -5.63
CA GLN A 107 0.99 13.47 -6.92
C GLN A 107 1.26 12.40 -7.98
N SER A 108 2.50 11.91 -8.07
CA SER A 108 2.83 10.88 -9.06
C SER A 108 2.09 9.57 -8.80
N PHE A 109 1.94 9.19 -7.54
CA PHE A 109 1.16 8.00 -7.19
C PHE A 109 -0.33 8.19 -7.45
N GLU A 110 -0.86 9.37 -7.14
CA GLU A 110 -2.26 9.69 -7.44
C GLU A 110 -2.55 9.55 -8.93
N ASP A 111 -1.71 10.15 -9.76
CA ASP A 111 -1.86 10.08 -11.21
C ASP A 111 -1.78 8.63 -11.70
N LEU A 112 -0.82 7.87 -11.22
CA LEU A 112 -0.63 6.48 -11.60
C LEU A 112 -1.83 5.62 -11.21
N LEU A 113 -2.27 5.72 -9.97
CA LEU A 113 -3.32 4.84 -9.44
C LEU A 113 -4.67 5.16 -10.06
N ASN A 114 -4.98 6.43 -10.28
CA ASN A 114 -6.24 6.82 -10.90
C ASN A 114 -6.26 6.53 -12.40
N LYS A 115 -5.10 6.58 -13.05
CA LYS A 115 -4.99 6.28 -14.49
C LYS A 115 -5.51 4.87 -14.81
N TYR A 116 -5.24 3.90 -13.94
CA TYR A 116 -5.60 2.50 -14.19
C TYR A 116 -6.85 2.03 -13.43
N ASN A 117 -7.43 2.87 -12.61
CA ASN A 117 -8.61 2.50 -11.83
C ASN A 117 -9.82 2.31 -12.75
N GLY A 118 -10.28 1.08 -12.89
CA GLY A 118 -11.40 0.73 -13.75
C GLY A 118 -11.12 0.81 -15.24
N VAL A 119 -9.84 0.88 -15.65
CA VAL A 119 -9.44 1.03 -17.06
C VAL A 119 -8.78 -0.25 -17.54
N ALA A 120 -9.23 -0.73 -18.71
CA ALA A 120 -8.68 -1.95 -19.30
C ALA A 120 -7.24 -1.72 -19.79
N ASP A 121 -6.40 -2.73 -19.58
CA ASP A 121 -5.04 -2.74 -20.09
C ASP A 121 -5.00 -3.16 -21.57
N LYS A 122 -3.80 -3.34 -22.13
CA LYS A 122 -3.63 -3.74 -23.53
C LYS A 122 -4.25 -5.10 -23.85
N SER A 123 -4.39 -5.96 -22.84
CA SER A 123 -5.01 -7.28 -23.01
C SER A 123 -6.52 -7.25 -22.83
N GLY A 124 -7.10 -6.11 -22.51
CA GLY A 124 -8.51 -5.95 -22.25
C GLY A 124 -8.91 -6.26 -20.80
N ASN A 125 -7.95 -6.54 -19.92
CA ASN A 125 -8.22 -6.82 -18.53
C ASN A 125 -8.14 -5.55 -17.69
N ILE A 126 -9.06 -5.38 -16.74
CA ILE A 126 -9.03 -4.27 -15.79
C ILE A 126 -8.19 -4.68 -14.59
N PRO A 127 -7.04 -4.02 -14.34
CA PRO A 127 -6.14 -4.41 -13.23
C PRO A 127 -6.84 -4.35 -11.88
N TYR A 128 -7.58 -3.28 -11.63
CA TYR A 128 -8.36 -3.11 -10.41
C TYR A 128 -9.44 -2.05 -10.64
N SER A 129 -10.46 -2.08 -9.79
CA SER A 129 -11.53 -1.09 -9.85
C SER A 129 -12.04 -0.85 -8.43
N PHE A 130 -11.70 0.31 -7.87
CA PHE A 130 -12.15 0.73 -6.54
C PHE A 130 -13.19 1.85 -6.67
N LYS A 131 -14.10 1.93 -5.70
CA LYS A 131 -15.07 3.03 -5.63
C LYS A 131 -14.37 4.36 -5.44
N SER A 132 -13.33 4.39 -4.60
CA SER A 132 -12.51 5.58 -4.42
C SER A 132 -11.06 5.22 -4.12
N ILE A 133 -10.15 6.05 -4.61
CA ILE A 133 -8.73 6.01 -4.25
C ILE A 133 -8.39 7.41 -3.74
N LYS A 134 -8.19 7.53 -2.44
CA LYS A 134 -7.84 8.80 -1.80
C LYS A 134 -6.37 8.82 -1.44
N MET A 135 -5.78 10.00 -1.48
CA MET A 135 -4.37 10.18 -1.15
C MET A 135 -4.25 10.93 0.16
N GLN A 136 -3.30 10.52 0.99
CA GLN A 136 -2.90 11.23 2.20
C GLN A 136 -1.39 11.49 2.14
N MET A 137 -0.99 12.67 2.55
CA MET A 137 0.39 13.11 2.44
C MET A 137 1.05 13.15 3.81
N VAL A 138 2.31 12.74 3.84
CA VAL A 138 3.19 12.93 5.00
C VAL A 138 4.31 13.85 4.58
N LEU A 139 4.57 14.88 5.38
CA LEU A 139 5.65 15.81 5.09
C LEU A 139 6.99 15.07 5.14
N LYS A 140 7.81 15.34 4.14
CA LYS A 140 9.15 14.78 4.07
C LYS A 140 10.03 15.41 5.16
N VAL A 141 10.83 14.56 5.79
CA VAL A 141 11.78 15.00 6.84
C VAL A 141 13.10 15.39 6.21
#